data_18171efcbabd3cd18e5042f44213d0c2
#
_entry.id   18171efcbabd3cd18e5042f44213d0c2
#
_cell.length_a   1.000
_cell.length_b   1.000
_cell.length_c   1.000
_cell.angle_alpha   90.00
_cell.angle_beta   90.00
_cell.angle_gamma   90.00
#
_symmetry.space_group_name_H-M   'P 1'
#
loop_
_entity.id
_entity.type
_entity.pdbx_description
1 polymer ?
#
loop_
_entity_poly.entity_id
_entity_poly.type
_entity_poly.pdbx_seq_one_letter_code
_entity_poly.pdbx_strand_id
1 'polypeptide(L)'
;SQAGKPLALATALLTSMAGLLAGSAHAQTSATASTSAAADSGNANANVNADVPRSVALAGVMGTLALLVVNGAPPKAVAVGASHHNVQVQAVRADEADVRIGGQTRTLRIGESPLSVAGSARPTSNTGRIVLLANPQGHFLSPGLINGKSTRFLVDTGATMVSLGMGEASKLGIDYSKGRPVRIGTANGVAQGWQLKLASVSIADVELRNVDAIINSSDMPYVLLGNSYLNSFHMSRIGSQLTLDRAK
;
A
#
# COMPACT_ATOMS: atom_id res chain seq x y z
N SER A 1 35.16 -16.30 -42.73
CA SER A 1 34.40 -16.91 -43.84
C SER A 1 32.98 -17.23 -43.38
N GLN A 2 32.09 -16.61 -44.11
CA GLN A 2 30.73 -16.97 -44.51
C GLN A 2 29.67 -16.96 -43.40
N ALA A 3 28.76 -15.99 -43.31
CA ALA A 3 27.70 -15.58 -44.24
C ALA A 3 26.49 -16.55 -44.26
N GLY A 4 25.31 -16.05 -43.93
CA GLY A 4 24.05 -16.75 -44.13
C GLY A 4 22.85 -16.01 -43.53
N LYS A 5 22.34 -14.95 -44.17
CA LYS A 5 20.97 -14.48 -44.19
C LYS A 5 20.18 -15.32 -45.23
N PRO A 6 18.89 -15.10 -45.51
CA PRO A 6 17.70 -14.64 -44.76
C PRO A 6 16.39 -15.37 -45.21
N LEU A 7 15.22 -14.70 -45.08
CA LEU A 7 13.92 -14.87 -45.81
C LEU A 7 12.92 -15.85 -45.18
N ALA A 8 11.60 -15.65 -45.13
CA ALA A 8 10.61 -14.83 -45.84
C ALA A 8 9.33 -14.83 -45.02
N LEU A 9 8.52 -13.81 -44.86
CA LEU A 9 7.47 -13.28 -45.72
C LEU A 9 6.35 -14.27 -46.14
N ALA A 10 5.14 -14.09 -45.61
CA ALA A 10 3.84 -14.36 -46.21
C ALA A 10 2.76 -13.69 -45.33
N THR A 11 2.16 -12.65 -45.59
CA THR A 11 1.23 -12.06 -46.55
C THR A 11 -0.10 -12.82 -46.75
N ALA A 12 -1.19 -12.09 -46.41
CA ALA A 12 -2.55 -12.06 -46.91
C ALA A 12 -3.52 -13.17 -46.45
N LEU A 13 -4.76 -12.89 -46.09
CA LEU A 13 -5.86 -12.42 -46.96
C LEU A 13 -7.07 -11.92 -46.15
N LEU A 14 -7.60 -10.80 -46.61
CA LEU A 14 -8.96 -10.29 -46.48
C LEU A 14 -10.05 -11.35 -46.69
N THR A 15 -11.15 -11.28 -45.93
CA THR A 15 -12.49 -11.40 -46.54
C THR A 15 -13.52 -10.61 -45.72
N SER A 16 -14.10 -9.67 -46.43
CA SER A 16 -15.27 -8.85 -46.17
C SER A 16 -16.53 -9.71 -46.29
N MET A 17 -17.50 -9.52 -45.39
CA MET A 17 -18.91 -9.68 -45.76
C MET A 17 -19.80 -8.74 -44.98
N ALA A 18 -20.40 -7.83 -45.74
CA ALA A 18 -21.50 -6.99 -45.36
C ALA A 18 -22.80 -7.79 -45.31
N GLY A 19 -23.66 -7.46 -44.39
CA GLY A 19 -25.03 -8.00 -44.25
C GLY A 19 -25.95 -6.94 -43.64
N LEU A 20 -26.60 -6.23 -44.49
CA LEU A 20 -27.63 -5.21 -44.32
C LEU A 20 -29.00 -5.87 -44.16
N LEU A 21 -29.89 -5.38 -43.23
CA LEU A 21 -31.37 -5.37 -43.24
C LEU A 21 -31.82 -4.85 -41.87
N ALA A 22 -32.34 -3.66 -41.71
CA ALA A 22 -33.59 -2.98 -42.08
C ALA A 22 -34.84 -3.46 -41.27
N GLY A 23 -35.47 -2.54 -40.59
CA GLY A 23 -36.89 -2.50 -40.20
C GLY A 23 -37.18 -2.89 -38.76
N SER A 24 -37.93 -2.20 -37.97
CA SER A 24 -39.03 -1.24 -38.18
C SER A 24 -39.31 -0.54 -36.85
N ALA A 25 -39.72 0.69 -36.95
CA ALA A 25 -40.30 1.52 -35.90
C ALA A 25 -41.65 0.98 -35.40
N HIS A 26 -41.96 1.12 -34.15
CA HIS A 26 -43.32 1.45 -33.71
C HIS A 26 -43.29 2.34 -32.47
N ALA A 27 -44.15 3.30 -32.57
CA ALA A 27 -44.34 4.49 -31.77
C ALA A 27 -45.19 4.27 -30.51
N GLN A 28 -44.97 5.18 -29.55
CA GLN A 28 -45.95 5.83 -28.67
C GLN A 28 -46.87 4.99 -27.80
N THR A 29 -46.86 5.21 -26.49
CA THR A 29 -47.99 5.87 -25.85
C THR A 29 -47.60 6.48 -24.50
N SER A 30 -47.97 7.74 -24.37
CA SER A 30 -47.95 8.55 -23.17
C SER A 30 -49.06 8.09 -22.22
N ALA A 31 -48.81 8.07 -20.91
CA ALA A 31 -49.87 8.19 -19.91
C ALA A 31 -49.35 8.99 -18.70
N THR A 32 -49.97 10.11 -18.53
CA THR A 32 -49.89 11.13 -17.48
C THR A 32 -50.55 10.72 -16.18
N ALA A 33 -50.05 11.32 -15.07
CA ALA A 33 -50.73 11.70 -13.82
C ALA A 33 -51.03 10.55 -12.84
N SER A 34 -50.71 10.66 -11.55
CA SER A 34 -51.16 11.65 -10.58
C SER A 34 -50.44 11.51 -9.26
N THR A 35 -50.06 12.63 -8.71
CA THR A 35 -50.04 13.12 -7.33
C THR A 35 -50.57 12.18 -6.24
N SER A 36 -49.71 11.89 -5.25
CA SER A 36 -50.14 11.78 -3.86
C SER A 36 -48.98 12.19 -2.94
N ALA A 37 -49.13 13.35 -2.36
CA ALA A 37 -48.38 13.82 -1.23
C ALA A 37 -48.76 13.00 0.01
N ALA A 38 -47.80 12.39 0.65
CA ALA A 38 -47.88 11.98 2.05
C ALA A 38 -46.58 12.45 2.71
N ALA A 39 -46.69 13.51 3.45
CA ALA A 39 -45.70 13.93 4.42
C ALA A 39 -45.62 12.86 5.51
N ASP A 40 -44.50 12.20 5.64
CA ASP A 40 -44.13 11.54 6.89
C ASP A 40 -42.83 12.18 7.41
N SER A 41 -43.04 12.96 8.47
CA SER A 41 -41.99 13.54 9.29
C SER A 41 -41.42 12.43 10.16
N GLY A 42 -40.37 11.78 9.68
CA GLY A 42 -39.70 10.66 10.35
C GLY A 42 -38.19 10.79 10.30
N ASN A 43 -37.66 11.47 11.31
CA ASN A 43 -36.30 11.25 11.83
C ASN A 43 -35.14 11.47 10.87
N ALA A 44 -34.88 12.74 10.53
CA ALA A 44 -33.61 13.16 9.94
C ALA A 44 -32.45 13.12 10.99
N ASN A 45 -32.12 11.93 11.47
CA ASN A 45 -30.83 11.63 12.07
C ASN A 45 -30.10 10.63 11.16
N ALA A 46 -30.04 10.96 9.86
CA ALA A 46 -29.19 10.30 8.93
C ALA A 46 -27.74 10.60 9.33
N ASN A 47 -27.12 9.58 9.85
CA ASN A 47 -25.73 9.42 10.25
C ASN A 47 -24.80 10.07 9.22
N VAL A 48 -24.50 11.37 9.37
CA VAL A 48 -23.57 12.15 8.53
C VAL A 48 -22.12 11.61 8.61
N ASN A 49 -21.88 10.59 9.43
CA ASN A 49 -20.57 9.94 9.57
C ASN A 49 -20.40 8.67 8.72
N ALA A 50 -21.42 8.22 7.96
CA ALA A 50 -21.34 6.97 7.22
C ALA A 50 -20.53 7.04 5.93
N ASP A 51 -20.13 8.23 5.49
CA ASP A 51 -19.54 8.44 4.15
C ASP A 51 -18.09 8.96 4.15
N VAL A 52 -17.51 9.16 5.33
CA VAL A 52 -16.09 9.51 5.43
C VAL A 52 -15.28 8.22 5.43
N PRO A 53 -14.33 8.06 4.49
CA PRO A 53 -13.52 6.85 4.43
C PRO A 53 -12.70 6.69 5.71
N ARG A 54 -12.61 5.46 6.23
CA ARG A 54 -11.83 5.16 7.44
C ARG A 54 -10.33 5.18 7.17
N SER A 55 -9.94 4.75 5.97
CA SER A 55 -8.55 4.74 5.55
C SER A 55 -8.44 5.02 4.05
N VAL A 56 -7.39 5.76 3.68
CA VAL A 56 -7.07 6.07 2.28
C VAL A 56 -5.57 5.92 2.08
N ALA A 57 -5.16 5.24 1.01
CA ALA A 57 -3.76 5.11 0.64
C ALA A 57 -3.58 5.26 -0.88
N LEU A 58 -2.37 5.63 -1.28
CA LEU A 58 -1.95 5.69 -2.68
C LEU A 58 -1.17 4.42 -3.02
N ALA A 59 -1.77 3.54 -3.83
CA ALA A 59 -1.12 2.32 -4.30
C ALA A 59 -0.19 2.58 -5.49
N GLY A 60 -0.44 3.63 -6.26
CA GLY A 60 0.37 3.97 -7.44
C GLY A 60 -0.13 5.21 -8.15
N VAL A 61 0.61 5.63 -9.17
CA VAL A 61 0.26 6.73 -10.07
C VAL A 61 0.37 6.25 -11.50
N MET A 62 -0.59 6.61 -12.35
CA MET A 62 -0.61 6.31 -13.79
C MET A 62 -0.90 7.61 -14.55
N GLY A 63 0.15 8.32 -14.96
CA GLY A 63 0.01 9.64 -15.57
C GLY A 63 -0.69 10.64 -14.64
N THR A 64 -1.90 11.08 -14.98
CA THR A 64 -2.73 11.98 -14.15
C THR A 64 -3.73 11.25 -13.25
N LEU A 65 -3.65 9.92 -13.17
CA LEU A 65 -4.53 9.09 -12.37
C LEU A 65 -3.83 8.66 -11.08
N ALA A 66 -4.50 8.84 -9.94
CA ALA A 66 -4.10 8.26 -8.67
C ALA A 66 -4.79 6.90 -8.47
N LEU A 67 -4.04 5.85 -8.18
CA LEU A 67 -4.59 4.55 -7.77
C LEU A 67 -4.85 4.59 -6.26
N LEU A 68 -6.09 4.87 -5.89
CA LEU A 68 -6.49 4.98 -4.49
C LEU A 68 -7.03 3.66 -3.97
N VAL A 69 -6.59 3.30 -2.77
CA VAL A 69 -7.17 2.23 -1.95
C VAL A 69 -7.94 2.88 -0.82
N VAL A 70 -9.25 2.70 -0.81
CA VAL A 70 -10.15 3.26 0.20
C VAL A 70 -10.73 2.13 1.02
N ASN A 71 -10.60 2.19 2.34
CA ASN A 71 -11.08 1.18 3.28
C ASN A 71 -10.58 -0.26 2.98
N GLY A 72 -9.38 -0.39 2.41
CA GLY A 72 -8.81 -1.68 2.04
C GLY A 72 -9.40 -2.32 0.77
N ALA A 73 -10.30 -1.63 0.05
CA ALA A 73 -10.84 -2.10 -1.22
C ALA A 73 -9.73 -2.20 -2.30
N PRO A 74 -9.95 -2.95 -3.39
CA PRO A 74 -9.00 -2.99 -4.51
C PRO A 74 -8.67 -1.58 -5.02
N PRO A 75 -7.43 -1.34 -5.50
CA PRO A 75 -7.03 -0.03 -6.02
C PRO A 75 -7.96 0.45 -7.15
N LYS A 76 -8.43 1.68 -7.04
CA LYS A 76 -9.27 2.34 -8.05
C LYS A 76 -8.52 3.52 -8.65
N ALA A 77 -8.46 3.60 -9.98
CA ALA A 77 -7.91 4.74 -10.69
C ALA A 77 -8.88 5.93 -10.61
N VAL A 78 -8.41 7.05 -10.10
CA VAL A 78 -9.17 8.30 -9.90
C VAL A 78 -8.41 9.44 -10.55
N ALA A 79 -9.05 10.16 -11.48
CA ALA A 79 -8.44 11.30 -12.15
C ALA A 79 -8.40 12.54 -11.25
N VAL A 80 -7.50 13.48 -11.58
CA VAL A 80 -7.49 14.81 -10.95
C VAL A 80 -8.85 15.48 -11.14
N GLY A 81 -9.42 16.01 -10.05
CA GLY A 81 -10.75 16.60 -9.99
C GLY A 81 -11.88 15.60 -9.71
N ALA A 82 -11.68 14.31 -9.96
CA ALA A 82 -12.66 13.27 -9.68
C ALA A 82 -12.66 12.85 -8.20
N SER A 83 -13.76 12.22 -7.76
CA SER A 83 -13.94 11.73 -6.39
C SER A 83 -14.26 10.24 -6.37
N HIS A 84 -13.78 9.53 -5.36
CA HIS A 84 -14.11 8.14 -5.06
C HIS A 84 -14.25 7.98 -3.54
N HIS A 85 -15.40 7.50 -3.07
CA HIS A 85 -15.74 7.38 -1.63
C HIS A 85 -15.39 8.65 -0.82
N ASN A 86 -15.87 9.82 -1.26
CA ASN A 86 -15.59 11.13 -0.64
C ASN A 86 -14.11 11.53 -0.56
N VAL A 87 -13.24 10.87 -1.35
CA VAL A 87 -11.84 11.25 -1.57
C VAL A 87 -11.75 11.92 -2.93
N GLN A 88 -11.48 13.22 -2.98
CA GLN A 88 -11.26 13.96 -4.22
C GLN A 88 -9.77 14.10 -4.49
N VAL A 89 -9.32 13.71 -5.68
CA VAL A 89 -7.94 13.90 -6.12
C VAL A 89 -7.78 15.34 -6.61
N GLN A 90 -6.87 16.10 -6.00
CA GLN A 90 -6.60 17.49 -6.37
C GLN A 90 -5.39 17.63 -7.29
N ALA A 91 -4.34 16.86 -7.04
CA ALA A 91 -3.13 16.84 -7.86
C ALA A 91 -2.48 15.45 -7.81
N VAL A 92 -1.76 15.12 -8.87
CA VAL A 92 -0.98 13.86 -8.97
C VAL A 92 0.43 14.22 -9.42
N ARG A 93 1.44 13.68 -8.72
CA ARG A 93 2.87 13.79 -9.03
C ARG A 93 3.48 12.40 -9.18
N ALA A 94 4.76 12.30 -9.45
CA ALA A 94 5.42 11.04 -9.79
C ALA A 94 5.18 9.91 -8.75
N ASP A 95 5.21 10.23 -7.46
CA ASP A 95 5.11 9.27 -6.35
C ASP A 95 4.14 9.71 -5.26
N GLU A 96 3.41 10.81 -5.48
CA GLU A 96 2.46 11.37 -4.52
C GLU A 96 1.19 11.89 -5.18
N ALA A 97 0.12 11.97 -4.41
CA ALA A 97 -1.13 12.59 -4.81
C ALA A 97 -1.70 13.44 -3.68
N ASP A 98 -2.13 14.66 -4.00
CA ASP A 98 -2.87 15.50 -3.07
C ASP A 98 -4.37 15.13 -3.20
N VAL A 99 -4.96 14.76 -2.08
CA VAL A 99 -6.36 14.40 -1.99
C VAL A 99 -7.09 15.26 -0.97
N ARG A 100 -8.35 15.56 -1.24
CA ARG A 100 -9.24 16.25 -0.29
C ARG A 100 -10.21 15.25 0.32
N ILE A 101 -10.19 15.18 1.65
CA ILE A 101 -11.01 14.26 2.43
C ILE A 101 -11.64 15.03 3.60
N GLY A 102 -12.96 14.99 3.74
CA GLY A 102 -13.66 15.70 4.83
C GLY A 102 -13.33 17.20 4.89
N GLY A 103 -13.08 17.84 3.73
CA GLY A 103 -12.74 19.26 3.63
C GLY A 103 -11.24 19.58 3.83
N GLN A 104 -10.41 18.63 4.25
CA GLN A 104 -8.97 18.81 4.45
C GLN A 104 -8.16 18.24 3.29
N THR A 105 -7.14 18.97 2.84
CA THR A 105 -6.18 18.47 1.85
C THR A 105 -5.09 17.67 2.56
N ARG A 106 -4.77 16.50 2.02
CA ARG A 106 -3.74 15.57 2.50
C ARG A 106 -2.90 15.09 1.32
N THR A 107 -1.59 14.98 1.50
CA THR A 107 -0.69 14.38 0.53
C THR A 107 -0.51 12.90 0.88
N LEU A 108 -0.76 12.03 -0.09
CA LEU A 108 -0.54 10.59 -0.01
C LEU A 108 0.69 10.25 -0.83
N ARG A 109 1.54 9.33 -0.33
CA ARG A 109 2.72 8.83 -1.04
C ARG A 109 2.62 7.34 -1.31
N ILE A 110 3.21 6.90 -2.41
CA ILE A 110 3.26 5.47 -2.76
C ILE A 110 4.08 4.73 -1.71
N GLY A 111 3.51 3.63 -1.17
CA GLY A 111 4.16 2.80 -0.15
C GLY A 111 4.11 3.35 1.27
N GLU A 112 3.44 4.48 1.49
CA GLU A 112 3.15 4.98 2.84
C GLU A 112 1.94 4.24 3.44
N SER A 113 1.92 4.13 4.77
CA SER A 113 0.79 3.52 5.48
C SER A 113 -0.51 4.26 5.17
N PRO A 114 -1.65 3.56 5.06
CA PRO A 114 -2.94 4.19 4.81
C PRO A 114 -3.23 5.32 5.79
N LEU A 115 -3.61 6.49 5.27
CA LEU A 115 -4.04 7.62 6.08
C LEU A 115 -5.38 7.29 6.75
N SER A 116 -5.43 7.26 8.08
CA SER A 116 -6.69 7.15 8.82
C SER A 116 -7.43 8.48 8.80
N VAL A 117 -8.65 8.50 8.25
CA VAL A 117 -9.44 9.73 8.02
C VAL A 117 -10.48 9.98 9.11
N ALA A 118 -10.74 9.01 9.96
CA ALA A 118 -11.70 9.13 11.05
C ALA A 118 -11.21 10.13 12.11
N GLY A 119 -11.70 11.37 12.01
CA GLY A 119 -11.64 12.41 13.04
C GLY A 119 -10.23 12.87 13.44
N SER A 120 -10.05 14.18 13.60
CA SER A 120 -8.86 14.82 14.20
C SER A 120 -8.66 14.45 15.68
N ALA A 121 -8.86 13.20 16.03
CA ALA A 121 -8.36 12.62 17.26
C ALA A 121 -7.02 11.96 16.89
N ARG A 122 -5.93 12.46 17.50
CA ARG A 122 -4.71 11.69 17.69
C ARG A 122 -5.10 10.21 17.74
N PRO A 123 -4.53 9.30 16.94
CA PRO A 123 -4.87 7.89 17.06
C PRO A 123 -4.36 7.39 18.43
N THR A 124 -5.18 7.54 19.45
CA THR A 124 -5.06 6.85 20.72
C THR A 124 -5.90 5.57 20.66
N SER A 125 -5.81 4.85 19.57
CA SER A 125 -6.17 3.46 19.54
C SER A 125 -4.89 2.67 19.31
N ASN A 126 -4.23 2.34 20.40
CA ASN A 126 -3.22 1.30 20.47
C ASN A 126 -3.90 -0.04 20.13
N THR A 127 -4.43 -0.14 18.91
CA THR A 127 -5.10 -1.36 18.43
C THR A 127 -4.09 -2.45 18.14
N GLY A 128 -2.79 -2.13 18.16
CA GLY A 128 -1.75 -3.07 17.81
C GLY A 128 -1.85 -3.60 16.38
N ARG A 129 -2.52 -2.85 15.49
CA ARG A 129 -2.73 -3.22 14.09
C ARG A 129 -1.89 -2.35 13.17
N ILE A 130 -1.15 -2.99 12.26
CA ILE A 130 -0.39 -2.35 11.18
C ILE A 130 -1.01 -2.79 9.85
N VAL A 131 -1.28 -1.85 8.95
CA VAL A 131 -1.78 -2.13 7.60
C VAL A 131 -0.79 -1.58 6.59
N LEU A 132 -0.28 -2.45 5.73
CA LEU A 132 0.70 -2.12 4.69
C LEU A 132 0.12 -2.43 3.31
N LEU A 133 0.50 -1.61 2.32
CA LEU A 133 0.17 -1.85 0.92
C LEU A 133 1.41 -2.29 0.15
N ALA A 134 1.21 -3.26 -0.74
CA ALA A 134 2.27 -3.67 -1.64
C ALA A 134 2.58 -2.55 -2.63
N ASN A 135 3.86 -2.32 -2.92
CA ASN A 135 4.29 -1.49 -4.03
C ASN A 135 4.01 -2.21 -5.38
N PRO A 136 4.24 -1.56 -6.54
CA PRO A 136 4.02 -2.19 -7.86
C PRO A 136 4.80 -3.48 -8.09
N GLN A 137 5.91 -3.69 -7.35
CA GLN A 137 6.71 -4.92 -7.39
C GLN A 137 6.21 -6.01 -6.43
N GLY A 138 5.10 -5.75 -5.72
CA GLY A 138 4.50 -6.69 -4.77
C GLY A 138 5.16 -6.72 -3.40
N HIS A 139 6.08 -5.80 -3.10
CA HIS A 139 6.77 -5.72 -1.82
C HIS A 139 6.04 -4.81 -0.84
N PHE A 140 6.07 -5.16 0.44
CA PHE A 140 5.52 -4.35 1.53
C PHE A 140 6.65 -3.53 2.17
N LEU A 141 6.70 -2.24 1.82
CA LEU A 141 7.63 -1.28 2.38
C LEU A 141 6.92 -0.39 3.40
N SER A 142 7.59 -0.05 4.49
CA SER A 142 7.06 0.86 5.50
C SER A 142 8.13 1.77 6.06
N PRO A 143 7.87 3.05 6.22
CA PRO A 143 8.67 3.88 7.12
C PRO A 143 8.46 3.41 8.56
N GLY A 144 9.45 3.63 9.40
CA GLY A 144 9.38 3.34 10.81
C GLY A 144 10.62 3.80 11.55
N LEU A 145 10.76 3.38 12.80
CA LEU A 145 11.85 3.83 13.67
C LEU A 145 12.59 2.63 14.26
N ILE A 146 13.91 2.73 14.36
CA ILE A 146 14.76 1.90 15.22
C ILE A 146 15.39 2.79 16.26
N ASN A 147 15.18 2.49 17.53
CA ASN A 147 15.68 3.26 18.66
C ASN A 147 15.35 4.77 18.53
N GLY A 148 14.13 5.09 18.02
CA GLY A 148 13.66 6.44 17.81
C GLY A 148 14.17 7.14 16.55
N LYS A 149 15.04 6.51 15.73
CA LYS A 149 15.58 7.08 14.49
C LYS A 149 14.89 6.48 13.27
N SER A 150 14.59 7.33 12.28
CA SER A 150 13.85 6.95 11.07
C SER A 150 14.64 6.03 10.16
N THR A 151 13.96 5.00 9.65
CA THR A 151 14.47 4.08 8.62
C THR A 151 13.32 3.55 7.76
N ARG A 152 13.63 2.72 6.77
CA ARG A 152 12.64 2.06 5.91
C ARG A 152 12.77 0.55 6.03
N PHE A 153 11.63 -0.07 6.27
CA PHE A 153 11.52 -1.52 6.41
C PHE A 153 10.97 -2.16 5.15
N LEU A 154 11.46 -3.33 4.83
CA LEU A 154 10.88 -4.29 3.89
C LEU A 154 10.41 -5.50 4.69
N VAL A 155 9.13 -5.85 4.61
CA VAL A 155 8.61 -7.07 5.26
C VAL A 155 9.21 -8.29 4.59
N ASP A 156 9.92 -9.10 5.36
CA ASP A 156 10.61 -10.31 4.88
C ASP A 156 10.36 -11.49 5.82
N THR A 157 9.42 -12.34 5.46
CA THR A 157 9.10 -13.58 6.21
C THR A 157 10.17 -14.65 6.10
N GLY A 158 11.11 -14.52 5.15
CA GLY A 158 12.27 -15.39 5.00
C GLY A 158 13.41 -15.03 5.96
N ALA A 159 13.44 -13.83 6.51
CA ALA A 159 14.43 -13.42 7.49
C ALA A 159 14.02 -13.87 8.90
N THR A 160 14.93 -14.58 9.58
CA THR A 160 14.70 -15.02 10.97
C THR A 160 14.63 -13.85 11.95
N MET A 161 15.46 -12.83 11.73
CA MET A 161 15.58 -11.65 12.61
C MET A 161 15.47 -10.37 11.78
N VAL A 162 15.18 -9.25 12.46
CA VAL A 162 15.35 -7.93 11.84
C VAL A 162 16.79 -7.81 11.36
N SER A 163 16.99 -7.42 10.09
CA SER A 163 18.31 -7.46 9.46
C SER A 163 18.59 -6.14 8.75
N LEU A 164 19.76 -5.56 9.01
CA LEU A 164 20.20 -4.30 8.40
C LEU A 164 21.69 -4.31 8.10
N GLY A 165 22.12 -3.52 7.13
CA GLY A 165 23.54 -3.38 6.77
C GLY A 165 24.30 -2.50 7.75
N MET A 166 25.63 -2.62 7.77
CA MET A 166 26.50 -1.80 8.62
C MET A 166 26.35 -0.29 8.38
N GLY A 167 26.17 0.13 7.13
CA GLY A 167 25.95 1.55 6.78
C GLY A 167 24.69 2.11 7.43
N GLU A 168 23.58 1.36 7.39
CA GLU A 168 22.35 1.78 8.03
C GLU A 168 22.47 1.73 9.56
N ALA A 169 23.11 0.71 10.12
CA ALA A 169 23.39 0.63 11.56
C ALA A 169 24.19 1.84 12.05
N SER A 170 25.20 2.27 11.30
CA SER A 170 26.00 3.46 11.62
C SER A 170 25.19 4.74 11.58
N LYS A 171 24.33 4.95 10.56
CA LYS A 171 23.39 6.09 10.49
C LYS A 171 22.44 6.15 11.68
N LEU A 172 21.96 4.97 12.10
CA LEU A 172 21.08 4.85 13.26
C LEU A 172 21.83 4.93 14.59
N GLY A 173 23.18 5.00 14.57
CA GLY A 173 24.02 5.09 15.77
C GLY A 173 24.02 3.79 16.59
N ILE A 174 23.85 2.67 15.93
CA ILE A 174 23.89 1.34 16.56
C ILE A 174 25.35 0.87 16.62
N ASP A 175 25.88 0.70 17.83
CA ASP A 175 27.19 0.13 18.07
C ASP A 175 27.12 -1.41 17.95
N TYR A 176 27.26 -1.89 16.73
CA TYR A 176 27.18 -3.33 16.45
C TYR A 176 28.44 -4.11 16.87
N SER A 177 29.56 -3.43 17.18
CA SER A 177 30.78 -4.09 17.66
C SER A 177 30.58 -4.82 18.97
N LYS A 178 29.59 -4.39 19.78
CA LYS A 178 29.16 -5.03 21.02
C LYS A 178 28.25 -6.24 20.80
N GLY A 179 27.81 -6.48 19.56
CA GLY A 179 27.00 -7.64 19.20
C GLY A 179 27.82 -8.94 19.18
N ARG A 180 27.14 -10.06 19.30
CA ARG A 180 27.74 -11.38 19.17
C ARG A 180 28.06 -11.65 17.70
N PRO A 181 29.33 -11.92 17.30
CA PRO A 181 29.64 -12.30 15.94
C PRO A 181 28.91 -13.58 15.53
N VAL A 182 28.31 -13.60 14.34
CA VAL A 182 27.56 -14.72 13.79
C VAL A 182 27.86 -14.89 12.30
N ARG A 183 27.70 -16.12 11.81
CA ARG A 183 27.73 -16.43 10.37
C ARG A 183 26.28 -16.53 9.88
N ILE A 184 25.98 -15.88 8.78
CA ILE A 184 24.62 -15.77 8.24
C ILE A 184 24.60 -16.44 6.87
N GLY A 185 23.69 -17.39 6.69
CA GLY A 185 23.39 -17.93 5.35
C GLY A 185 22.58 -16.89 4.58
N THR A 186 23.06 -16.48 3.42
CA THR A 186 22.37 -15.58 2.49
C THR A 186 22.26 -16.24 1.12
N ALA A 187 21.43 -15.71 0.23
CA ALA A 187 21.33 -16.18 -1.15
C ALA A 187 22.68 -16.14 -1.90
N ASN A 188 23.60 -15.25 -1.47
CA ASN A 188 24.93 -15.07 -2.06
C ASN A 188 26.03 -15.85 -1.30
N GLY A 189 25.66 -16.78 -0.41
CA GLY A 189 26.59 -17.55 0.40
C GLY A 189 26.60 -17.15 1.87
N VAL A 190 27.69 -17.46 2.58
CA VAL A 190 27.82 -17.17 4.01
C VAL A 190 28.42 -15.79 4.20
N ALA A 191 27.70 -14.90 4.89
CA ALA A 191 28.17 -13.59 5.30
C ALA A 191 28.50 -13.57 6.80
N GLN A 192 29.36 -12.64 7.20
CA GLN A 192 29.59 -12.31 8.59
C GLN A 192 28.60 -11.25 9.06
N GLY A 193 28.20 -11.32 10.33
CA GLY A 193 27.34 -10.32 10.94
C GLY A 193 27.46 -10.30 12.46
N TRP A 194 26.69 -9.43 13.08
CA TRP A 194 26.64 -9.26 14.53
C TRP A 194 25.20 -9.33 15.01
N GLN A 195 24.93 -10.27 15.88
CA GLN A 195 23.60 -10.37 16.52
C GLN A 195 23.56 -9.49 17.76
N LEU A 196 22.50 -8.71 17.88
CA LEU A 196 22.26 -7.84 19.02
C LEU A 196 20.75 -7.65 19.25
N LYS A 197 20.39 -6.93 20.30
CA LYS A 197 19.01 -6.50 20.55
C LYS A 197 18.86 -5.01 20.27
N LEU A 198 17.86 -4.67 19.47
CA LEU A 198 17.41 -3.29 19.29
C LEU A 198 16.53 -2.91 20.47
N ALA A 199 16.76 -1.74 21.07
CA ALA A 199 15.96 -1.29 22.20
C ALA A 199 14.50 -1.12 21.81
N SER A 200 14.23 -0.58 20.61
CA SER A 200 12.87 -0.51 20.07
C SER A 200 12.85 -0.57 18.54
N VAL A 201 11.76 -1.12 18.00
CA VAL A 201 11.38 -1.08 16.59
C VAL A 201 9.93 -0.64 16.52
N SER A 202 9.65 0.45 15.80
CA SER A 202 8.30 0.99 15.67
C SER A 202 7.90 1.07 14.20
N ILE A 203 6.69 0.60 13.89
CA ILE A 203 6.04 0.75 12.60
C ILE A 203 4.65 1.30 12.84
N ALA A 204 4.30 2.38 12.16
CA ALA A 204 3.10 3.16 12.47
C ALA A 204 3.10 3.55 13.97
N ASP A 205 2.06 3.22 14.70
CA ASP A 205 1.88 3.48 16.13
C ASP A 205 2.23 2.26 17.03
N VAL A 206 2.78 1.19 16.44
CA VAL A 206 3.12 -0.05 17.16
C VAL A 206 4.61 -0.13 17.42
N GLU A 207 5.00 -0.11 18.68
CA GLU A 207 6.37 -0.31 19.16
C GLU A 207 6.55 -1.68 19.80
N LEU A 208 7.60 -2.39 19.38
CA LEU A 208 8.14 -3.56 20.07
C LEU A 208 9.51 -3.23 20.64
N ARG A 209 9.79 -3.77 21.84
CA ARG A 209 11.07 -3.56 22.54
C ARG A 209 11.89 -4.83 22.57
N ASN A 210 13.21 -4.67 22.73
CA ASN A 210 14.17 -5.78 22.85
C ASN A 210 14.10 -6.76 21.65
N VAL A 211 13.99 -6.21 20.43
CA VAL A 211 13.87 -7.00 19.21
C VAL A 211 15.22 -7.54 18.78
N ASP A 212 15.32 -8.86 18.59
CA ASP A 212 16.54 -9.49 18.10
C ASP A 212 16.82 -9.08 16.66
N ALA A 213 18.06 -8.68 16.40
CA ALA A 213 18.50 -8.19 15.11
C ALA A 213 19.89 -8.69 14.72
N ILE A 214 20.16 -8.67 13.43
CA ILE A 214 21.45 -8.97 12.83
C ILE A 214 21.91 -7.76 12.02
N ILE A 215 23.15 -7.34 12.28
CA ILE A 215 23.83 -6.36 11.43
C ILE A 215 24.70 -7.14 10.46
N ASN A 216 24.41 -7.00 9.16
CA ASN A 216 25.18 -7.63 8.09
C ASN A 216 26.43 -6.83 7.76
N SER A 217 27.53 -7.51 7.43
CA SER A 217 28.75 -6.87 6.92
C SER A 217 28.54 -6.20 5.56
N SER A 218 27.53 -6.58 4.81
CA SER A 218 27.16 -5.97 3.52
C SER A 218 26.07 -4.92 3.71
N ASP A 219 26.13 -3.86 2.93
CA ASP A 219 25.06 -2.85 2.91
C ASP A 219 23.78 -3.39 2.25
N MET A 220 22.66 -2.90 2.75
CA MET A 220 21.32 -3.27 2.31
C MET A 220 20.49 -2.01 2.06
N PRO A 221 19.67 -1.97 0.99
CA PRO A 221 18.88 -0.79 0.66
C PRO A 221 17.72 -0.53 1.64
N TYR A 222 17.32 -1.56 2.38
CA TYR A 222 16.24 -1.53 3.38
C TYR A 222 16.62 -2.36 4.59
N VAL A 223 15.99 -2.07 5.71
CA VAL A 223 15.98 -2.96 6.87
C VAL A 223 14.97 -4.07 6.60
N LEU A 224 15.38 -5.33 6.67
CA LEU A 224 14.46 -6.46 6.59
C LEU A 224 13.71 -6.60 7.92
N LEU A 225 12.40 -6.54 7.85
CA LEU A 225 11.51 -6.79 8.99
C LEU A 225 11.27 -8.29 9.09
N GLY A 226 12.14 -8.97 9.84
CA GLY A 226 12.13 -10.42 9.97
C GLY A 226 11.23 -10.95 11.10
N ASN A 227 11.26 -12.26 11.27
CA ASN A 227 10.37 -12.99 12.17
C ASN A 227 10.54 -12.62 13.64
N SER A 228 11.72 -12.12 14.08
CA SER A 228 11.88 -11.59 15.44
C SER A 228 10.94 -10.43 15.78
N TYR A 229 10.42 -9.73 14.76
CA TYR A 229 9.35 -8.73 14.91
C TYR A 229 7.99 -9.33 14.51
N LEU A 230 7.92 -9.99 13.36
CA LEU A 230 6.65 -10.43 12.75
C LEU A 230 5.90 -11.47 13.59
N ASN A 231 6.60 -12.31 14.36
CA ASN A 231 5.97 -13.33 15.23
C ASN A 231 5.13 -12.73 16.38
N SER A 232 5.24 -11.42 16.62
CA SER A 232 4.36 -10.72 17.57
C SER A 232 2.98 -10.39 16.98
N PHE A 233 2.71 -10.80 15.73
CA PHE A 233 1.50 -10.45 15.01
C PHE A 233 0.87 -11.66 14.34
N HIS A 234 -0.45 -11.66 14.25
CA HIS A 234 -1.18 -12.46 13.27
C HIS A 234 -1.15 -11.72 11.94
N MET A 235 -0.61 -12.38 10.93
CA MET A 235 -0.41 -11.80 9.61
C MET A 235 -1.49 -12.30 8.65
N SER A 236 -2.17 -11.37 7.98
CA SER A 236 -3.19 -11.66 6.96
C SER A 236 -2.91 -10.83 5.72
N ARG A 237 -2.92 -11.48 4.55
CA ARG A 237 -2.76 -10.81 3.26
C ARG A 237 -4.00 -11.01 2.40
N ILE A 238 -4.57 -9.91 1.92
CA ILE A 238 -5.71 -9.89 1.00
C ILE A 238 -5.31 -9.00 -0.18
N GLY A 239 -5.08 -9.61 -1.34
CA GLY A 239 -4.62 -8.91 -2.54
C GLY A 239 -3.30 -8.16 -2.30
N SER A 240 -3.32 -6.85 -2.46
CA SER A 240 -2.18 -5.95 -2.24
C SER A 240 -2.06 -5.44 -0.80
N GLN A 241 -2.94 -5.83 0.11
CA GLN A 241 -2.93 -5.38 1.50
C GLN A 241 -2.40 -6.48 2.43
N LEU A 242 -1.45 -6.12 3.29
CA LEU A 242 -0.95 -6.92 4.39
C LEU A 242 -1.41 -6.27 5.71
N THR A 243 -2.04 -7.05 6.56
CA THR A 243 -2.45 -6.63 7.90
C THR A 243 -1.67 -7.43 8.94
N LEU A 244 -1.07 -6.74 9.90
CA LEU A 244 -0.41 -7.31 11.06
C LEU A 244 -1.24 -6.94 12.29
N ASP A 245 -1.92 -7.90 12.88
CA ASP A 245 -2.68 -7.74 14.13
C ASP A 245 -1.85 -8.27 15.30
N ARG A 246 -1.62 -7.45 16.32
CA ARG A 246 -0.82 -7.86 17.46
C ARG A 246 -1.42 -9.09 18.13
N ALA A 247 -0.63 -10.15 18.27
CA ALA A 247 -1.01 -11.31 19.06
C ALA A 247 -1.16 -10.91 20.52
N LYS A 248 -2.23 -11.36 21.15
CA LYS A 248 -2.52 -11.11 22.58
C LYS A 248 -1.66 -11.99 23.45
#